data_6ada30a51f702a6a8e1035361d915016
#
_entry.id   6ada30a51f702a6a8e1035361d915016
#
_cell.length_a   1.000
_cell.length_b   1.000
_cell.length_c   1.000
_cell.angle_alpha   90.00
_cell.angle_beta   90.00
_cell.angle_gamma   90.00
#
_symmetry.space_group_name_H-M   'P 1'
#
loop_
_entity.id
_entity.type
_entity.pdbx_description
1 polymer ?
#
loop_
_entity_poly.entity_id
_entity_poly.type
_entity_poly.pdbx_seq_one_letter_code
_entity_poly.pdbx_strand_id
1 'polypeptide(L)'
;FFTRRFNGHSPTTYGTTLTLGNSGVAATEYLTRYFSHSHDLFDANGNLLLNTDIAIQSMKELIEAKDYSPKRYNSWWRESAREFAAGDTAMSIIFSNYASEMMDSDSVIINKIGYTYLPGQNSLLGGGCIGVSKNSQNKTEAFDFIKWICSEEITTAMTLLGSVSPCEKTYSNYEVLDTYPWLGLSHKCIAQSKINRIP
;
A
#
# COMPACT_ATOMS: atom_id res chain seq x y z
N PHE A 1 7.92 9.40 -15.74
CA PHE A 1 7.66 10.72 -16.32
C PHE A 1 7.25 11.73 -15.26
N PHE A 2 6.13 11.56 -14.57
CA PHE A 2 5.60 12.53 -13.61
C PHE A 2 6.53 12.77 -12.42
N THR A 3 7.14 11.72 -11.87
CA THR A 3 8.12 11.80 -10.80
C THR A 3 9.27 12.75 -11.13
N ARG A 4 9.84 12.60 -12.32
CA ARG A 4 10.89 13.50 -12.85
C ARG A 4 10.33 14.90 -13.11
N ARG A 5 9.13 15.01 -13.67
CA ARG A 5 8.51 16.28 -14.05
C ARG A 5 8.26 17.20 -12.85
N PHE A 6 7.86 16.63 -11.71
CA PHE A 6 7.52 17.42 -10.52
C PHE A 6 8.64 17.51 -9.49
N ASN A 7 9.79 16.87 -9.71
CA ASN A 7 10.96 17.00 -8.85
C ASN A 7 11.56 18.40 -8.97
N GLY A 8 11.72 19.09 -7.85
CA GLY A 8 12.23 20.47 -7.80
C GLY A 8 11.28 21.53 -8.35
N HIS A 9 9.99 21.23 -8.57
CA HIS A 9 8.98 22.17 -9.00
C HIS A 9 8.04 22.52 -7.86
N SER A 10 8.01 23.81 -7.49
CA SER A 10 7.11 24.33 -6.45
C SER A 10 5.65 23.88 -6.68
N PRO A 11 4.91 23.45 -5.65
CA PRO A 11 5.27 23.58 -4.22
C PRO A 11 6.13 22.45 -3.65
N THR A 12 6.52 21.44 -4.44
CA THR A 12 7.22 20.24 -3.94
C THR A 12 8.71 20.26 -4.25
N THR A 13 9.52 19.74 -3.33
CA THR A 13 10.96 19.57 -3.49
C THR A 13 11.29 18.29 -4.24
N TYR A 14 10.50 17.23 -4.00
CA TYR A 14 10.73 15.89 -4.55
C TYR A 14 9.57 15.41 -5.40
N GLY A 15 9.86 14.54 -6.36
CA GLY A 15 8.86 13.94 -7.24
C GLY A 15 8.09 12.80 -6.60
N THR A 16 8.71 12.06 -5.67
CA THR A 16 8.06 10.91 -5.01
C THR A 16 8.66 10.60 -3.65
N THR A 17 7.93 9.91 -2.79
CA THR A 17 8.49 9.19 -1.64
C THR A 17 9.03 7.83 -2.10
N LEU A 18 9.93 7.23 -1.31
CA LEU A 18 10.35 5.83 -1.43
C LEU A 18 10.43 5.17 -0.06
N THR A 19 9.95 3.96 0.03
CA THR A 19 9.96 3.15 1.24
C THR A 19 11.06 2.10 1.15
N LEU A 20 12.28 2.44 1.58
CA LEU A 20 13.49 1.63 1.41
C LEU A 20 14.05 1.06 2.72
N GLY A 21 13.22 0.88 3.72
CA GLY A 21 13.59 0.22 4.97
C GLY A 21 14.09 -1.22 4.78
N ASN A 22 14.68 -1.77 5.83
CA ASN A 22 15.28 -3.11 5.79
C ASN A 22 14.27 -4.23 5.48
N SER A 23 14.76 -5.37 5.04
CA SER A 23 13.98 -6.59 4.78
C SER A 23 12.92 -6.43 3.66
N GLY A 24 11.71 -6.90 3.91
CA GLY A 24 10.62 -6.93 2.96
C GLY A 24 10.11 -5.55 2.53
N VAL A 25 10.46 -4.48 3.25
CA VAL A 25 9.99 -3.12 2.95
C VAL A 25 10.51 -2.65 1.59
N ALA A 26 11.82 -2.71 1.37
CA ALA A 26 12.40 -2.36 0.06
C ALA A 26 11.92 -3.31 -1.07
N ALA A 27 11.66 -4.58 -0.74
CA ALA A 27 11.11 -5.53 -1.70
C ALA A 27 9.72 -5.12 -2.20
N THR A 28 8.89 -4.49 -1.35
CA THR A 28 7.56 -4.01 -1.78
C THR A 28 7.66 -2.87 -2.80
N GLU A 29 8.64 -1.97 -2.67
CA GLU A 29 8.91 -0.94 -3.66
C GLU A 29 9.32 -1.52 -5.02
N TYR A 30 10.16 -2.56 -5.00
CA TYR A 30 10.54 -3.28 -6.21
C TYR A 30 9.35 -3.99 -6.83
N LEU A 31 8.61 -4.78 -6.04
CA LEU A 31 7.46 -5.57 -6.52
C LEU A 31 6.34 -4.67 -7.07
N THR A 32 6.13 -3.50 -6.51
CA THR A 32 5.17 -2.52 -7.03
C THR A 32 5.52 -2.11 -8.46
N ARG A 33 6.80 -1.90 -8.76
CA ARG A 33 7.26 -1.59 -10.14
C ARG A 33 7.21 -2.80 -11.03
N TYR A 34 7.63 -3.95 -10.53
CA TYR A 34 7.57 -5.20 -11.27
C TYR A 34 6.13 -5.51 -11.73
N PHE A 35 5.16 -5.42 -10.82
CA PHE A 35 3.75 -5.66 -11.13
C PHE A 35 3.11 -4.59 -12.00
N SER A 36 3.72 -3.42 -12.16
CA SER A 36 3.27 -2.46 -13.16
C SER A 36 3.56 -2.90 -14.60
N HIS A 37 4.51 -3.82 -14.79
CA HIS A 37 4.92 -4.35 -16.09
C HIS A 37 4.52 -5.81 -16.30
N SER A 38 4.34 -6.59 -15.25
CA SER A 38 4.03 -8.02 -15.31
C SER A 38 2.97 -8.40 -14.28
N HIS A 39 2.20 -9.45 -14.59
CA HIS A 39 1.23 -10.00 -13.66
C HIS A 39 1.75 -11.24 -12.92
N ASP A 40 2.84 -11.84 -13.38
CA ASP A 40 3.29 -13.14 -12.90
C ASP A 40 4.71 -13.02 -12.33
N LEU A 41 4.89 -13.46 -11.09
CA LEU A 41 6.19 -13.56 -10.42
C LEU A 41 6.85 -14.93 -10.67
N PHE A 42 6.05 -15.92 -11.01
CA PHE A 42 6.49 -17.29 -11.30
C PHE A 42 5.99 -17.75 -12.66
N ASP A 43 6.77 -18.57 -13.34
CA ASP A 43 6.32 -19.25 -14.56
C ASP A 43 5.38 -20.44 -14.25
N ALA A 44 4.89 -21.11 -15.31
CA ALA A 44 4.01 -22.26 -15.17
C ALA A 44 4.66 -23.47 -14.46
N ASN A 45 5.99 -23.51 -14.37
CA ASN A 45 6.76 -24.54 -13.69
C ASN A 45 7.14 -24.14 -12.25
N GLY A 46 6.73 -22.95 -11.78
CA GLY A 46 7.06 -22.43 -10.47
C GLY A 46 8.44 -21.79 -10.36
N ASN A 47 9.12 -21.50 -11.47
CA ASN A 47 10.39 -20.79 -11.46
C ASN A 47 10.17 -19.30 -11.31
N LEU A 48 11.00 -18.66 -10.48
CA LEU A 48 10.94 -17.23 -10.20
C LEU A 48 11.45 -16.41 -11.41
N LEU A 49 10.65 -15.43 -11.85
CA LEU A 49 10.90 -14.62 -13.05
C LEU A 49 11.72 -13.33 -12.78
N LEU A 50 12.67 -13.37 -11.83
CA LEU A 50 13.49 -12.20 -11.46
C LEU A 50 14.74 -12.01 -12.34
N ASN A 51 15.00 -12.87 -13.32
CA ASN A 51 16.10 -12.76 -14.26
C ASN A 51 15.63 -12.34 -15.68
N THR A 52 14.45 -11.74 -15.78
CA THR A 52 13.86 -11.28 -17.04
C THR A 52 14.15 -9.80 -17.31
N ASP A 53 13.98 -9.36 -18.55
CA ASP A 53 14.14 -7.94 -18.92
C ASP A 53 13.19 -7.04 -18.12
N ILE A 54 11.97 -7.50 -17.83
CA ILE A 54 10.99 -6.80 -16.99
C ILE A 54 11.53 -6.62 -15.59
N ALA A 55 12.10 -7.66 -14.99
CA ALA A 55 12.69 -7.61 -13.66
C ALA A 55 13.86 -6.61 -13.59
N ILE A 56 14.73 -6.63 -14.60
CA ILE A 56 15.85 -5.70 -14.72
C ILE A 56 15.35 -4.26 -14.91
N GLN A 57 14.36 -4.05 -15.77
CA GLN A 57 13.76 -2.74 -15.99
C GLN A 57 13.14 -2.18 -14.70
N SER A 58 12.38 -2.98 -13.96
CA SER A 58 11.76 -2.59 -12.70
C SER A 58 12.79 -2.16 -11.65
N MET A 59 13.95 -2.84 -11.61
CA MET A 59 15.05 -2.47 -10.74
C MET A 59 15.70 -1.14 -11.17
N LYS A 60 15.89 -0.92 -12.46
CA LYS A 60 16.41 0.36 -12.98
C LYS A 60 15.48 1.52 -12.63
N GLU A 61 14.17 1.33 -12.73
CA GLU A 61 13.17 2.33 -12.36
C GLU A 61 13.20 2.65 -10.87
N LEU A 62 13.40 1.64 -10.01
CA LEU A 62 13.57 1.86 -8.57
C LEU A 62 14.84 2.65 -8.27
N ILE A 63 15.95 2.32 -8.93
CA ILE A 63 17.23 3.02 -8.76
C ILE A 63 17.08 4.48 -9.23
N GLU A 64 16.48 4.71 -10.37
CA GLU A 64 16.23 6.05 -10.91
C GLU A 64 15.33 6.88 -9.98
N ALA A 65 14.29 6.28 -9.41
CA ALA A 65 13.37 6.96 -8.51
C ALA A 65 14.06 7.55 -7.28
N LYS A 66 15.20 7.01 -6.86
CA LYS A 66 16.01 7.54 -5.77
C LYS A 66 16.52 8.96 -6.03
N ASP A 67 16.70 9.35 -7.28
CA ASP A 67 17.17 10.69 -7.65
C ASP A 67 16.07 11.74 -7.46
N TYR A 68 14.82 11.31 -7.38
CA TYR A 68 13.62 12.14 -7.25
C TYR A 68 12.93 12.01 -5.90
N SER A 69 13.61 11.42 -4.91
CA SER A 69 13.08 11.19 -3.58
C SER A 69 14.00 11.74 -2.48
N PRO A 70 13.48 12.02 -1.28
CA PRO A 70 14.30 12.36 -0.13
C PRO A 70 15.35 11.28 0.14
N LYS A 71 16.56 11.69 0.52
CA LYS A 71 17.71 10.78 0.74
C LYS A 71 17.60 10.01 2.08
N ARG A 72 16.45 9.45 2.38
CA ARG A 72 16.14 8.66 3.58
C ARG A 72 15.97 7.19 3.21
N TYR A 73 17.03 6.41 3.27
CA TYR A 73 17.02 5.02 2.79
C TYR A 73 16.53 3.99 3.82
N ASN A 74 16.11 4.41 5.01
CA ASN A 74 15.63 3.53 6.08
C ASN A 74 14.16 3.79 6.43
N SER A 75 13.41 4.44 5.55
CA SER A 75 12.01 4.74 5.78
C SER A 75 11.13 3.48 5.71
N TRP A 76 10.17 3.41 6.60
CA TRP A 76 9.09 2.44 6.59
C TRP A 76 7.83 3.07 5.98
N TRP A 77 6.79 2.30 5.80
CA TRP A 77 5.56 2.76 5.14
C TRP A 77 4.92 3.97 5.83
N ARG A 78 4.89 3.99 7.18
CA ARG A 78 4.34 5.11 7.95
C ARG A 78 5.17 6.38 7.78
N GLU A 79 6.49 6.27 7.84
CA GLU A 79 7.38 7.42 7.63
C GLU A 79 7.22 7.99 6.22
N SER A 80 7.10 7.15 5.20
CA SER A 80 6.85 7.59 3.82
C SER A 80 5.49 8.27 3.66
N ALA A 81 4.45 7.77 4.34
CA ALA A 81 3.13 8.42 4.34
C ALA A 81 3.17 9.79 5.02
N ARG A 82 3.86 9.92 6.16
CA ARG A 82 4.05 11.20 6.85
C ARG A 82 4.90 12.19 6.06
N GLU A 83 5.92 11.71 5.37
CA GLU A 83 6.74 12.53 4.47
C GLU A 83 5.90 13.11 3.33
N PHE A 84 4.97 12.32 2.77
CA PHE A 84 4.01 12.82 1.81
C PHE A 84 3.03 13.80 2.45
N ALA A 85 2.52 13.52 3.65
CA ALA A 85 1.63 14.40 4.41
C ALA A 85 2.26 15.77 4.75
N ALA A 86 3.58 15.84 4.86
CA ALA A 86 4.33 17.08 5.05
C ALA A 86 4.37 17.98 3.78
N GLY A 87 3.95 17.47 2.62
CA GLY A 87 3.77 18.26 1.39
C GLY A 87 5.04 18.49 0.56
N ASP A 88 6.18 17.92 0.94
CA ASP A 88 7.45 18.08 0.23
C ASP A 88 7.57 17.24 -1.03
N THR A 89 6.70 16.24 -1.20
CA THR A 89 6.72 15.30 -2.32
C THR A 89 5.45 15.38 -3.17
N ALA A 90 5.61 15.33 -4.49
CA ALA A 90 4.48 15.45 -5.42
C ALA A 90 3.59 14.20 -5.48
N MET A 91 4.17 13.03 -5.27
CA MET A 91 3.49 11.74 -5.35
C MET A 91 3.98 10.80 -4.27
N SER A 92 3.15 9.80 -3.94
CA SER A 92 3.52 8.69 -3.06
C SER A 92 2.83 7.41 -3.48
N ILE A 93 3.52 6.29 -3.33
CA ILE A 93 2.93 4.95 -3.41
C ILE A 93 2.97 4.38 -2.00
N ILE A 94 1.78 4.13 -1.45
CA ILE A 94 1.64 3.65 -0.07
C ILE A 94 0.56 2.57 0.02
N PHE A 95 0.65 1.72 1.02
CA PHE A 95 -0.46 0.84 1.36
C PHE A 95 -1.63 1.65 1.93
N SER A 96 -2.85 1.28 1.56
CA SER A 96 -4.08 2.00 1.89
C SER A 96 -4.32 2.19 3.40
N ASN A 97 -3.79 1.29 4.23
CA ASN A 97 -3.88 1.41 5.70
C ASN A 97 -3.00 2.53 6.29
N TYR A 98 -2.05 3.07 5.53
CA TYR A 98 -1.26 4.24 5.95
C TYR A 98 -1.77 5.54 5.35
N ALA A 99 -2.79 5.49 4.50
CA ALA A 99 -3.36 6.69 3.88
C ALA A 99 -4.06 7.61 4.91
N SER A 100 -4.49 7.08 6.05
CA SER A 100 -5.03 7.88 7.16
C SER A 100 -4.03 8.88 7.74
N GLU A 101 -2.73 8.64 7.66
CA GLU A 101 -1.69 9.62 8.09
C GLU A 101 -1.79 10.95 7.32
N MET A 102 -2.38 10.95 6.11
CA MET A 102 -2.60 12.16 5.33
C MET A 102 -3.77 13.02 5.84
N MET A 103 -4.60 12.46 6.73
CA MET A 103 -5.74 13.13 7.35
C MET A 103 -5.42 13.58 8.77
N ASP A 104 -4.23 13.29 9.29
CA ASP A 104 -3.80 13.75 10.62
C ASP A 104 -3.71 15.27 10.68
N SER A 105 -3.87 15.83 11.88
CA SER A 105 -3.86 17.29 12.12
C SER A 105 -2.60 17.99 11.62
N ASP A 106 -1.48 17.27 11.57
CA ASP A 106 -0.18 17.79 11.12
C ASP A 106 0.00 17.73 9.60
N SER A 107 -0.95 17.13 8.87
CA SER A 107 -0.90 17.04 7.41
C SER A 107 -1.21 18.39 6.76
N VAL A 108 -0.31 18.87 5.89
CA VAL A 108 -0.51 20.11 5.14
C VAL A 108 -1.23 19.88 3.80
N ILE A 109 -1.53 18.64 3.46
CA ILE A 109 -2.14 18.23 2.18
C ILE A 109 -3.61 17.80 2.30
N ILE A 110 -4.23 17.94 3.46
CA ILE A 110 -5.65 17.64 3.65
C ILE A 110 -6.46 18.36 2.57
N ASN A 111 -7.36 17.65 1.89
CA ASN A 111 -8.20 18.15 0.79
C ASN A 111 -7.44 18.65 -0.46
N LYS A 112 -6.13 18.36 -0.58
CA LYS A 112 -5.30 18.77 -1.72
C LYS A 112 -4.76 17.58 -2.52
N ILE A 113 -5.12 16.36 -2.16
CA ILE A 113 -4.60 15.12 -2.78
C ILE A 113 -5.67 14.46 -3.62
N GLY A 114 -5.22 13.77 -4.67
CA GLY A 114 -6.01 12.86 -5.47
C GLY A 114 -5.48 11.43 -5.34
N TYR A 115 -6.32 10.47 -5.66
CA TYR A 115 -6.02 9.04 -5.59
C TYR A 115 -6.20 8.41 -6.96
N THR A 116 -5.27 7.53 -7.33
CA THR A 116 -5.34 6.85 -8.63
C THR A 116 -4.74 5.46 -8.55
N TYR A 117 -4.99 4.67 -9.60
CA TYR A 117 -4.36 3.37 -9.77
C TYR A 117 -2.86 3.49 -9.99
N LEU A 118 -2.12 2.46 -9.58
CA LEU A 118 -0.74 2.28 -10.03
C LEU A 118 -0.68 2.06 -11.54
N PRO A 119 0.42 2.44 -12.20
CA PRO A 119 0.67 2.02 -13.57
C PRO A 119 0.50 0.50 -13.71
N GLY A 120 -0.12 0.05 -14.82
CA GLY A 120 -0.44 -1.37 -15.02
C GLY A 120 -1.63 -1.89 -14.22
N GLN A 121 -2.18 -1.14 -13.29
CA GLN A 121 -3.36 -1.46 -12.48
C GLN A 121 -3.28 -2.81 -11.71
N ASN A 122 -2.06 -3.29 -11.48
CA ASN A 122 -1.80 -4.52 -10.73
C ASN A 122 -1.11 -4.18 -9.41
N SER A 123 -1.91 -3.85 -8.41
CA SER A 123 -1.42 -3.46 -7.09
C SER A 123 -0.89 -4.65 -6.31
N LEU A 124 0.14 -4.41 -5.49
CA LEU A 124 0.61 -5.39 -4.52
C LEU A 124 -0.44 -5.54 -3.41
N LEU A 125 -1.01 -6.73 -3.29
CA LEU A 125 -1.92 -7.06 -2.20
C LEU A 125 -1.09 -7.45 -0.97
N GLY A 126 -1.12 -6.59 0.03
CA GLY A 126 -0.60 -6.86 1.37
C GLY A 126 -1.73 -7.19 2.34
N GLY A 127 -1.42 -7.89 3.41
CA GLY A 127 -2.41 -8.17 4.45
C GLY A 127 -1.81 -8.95 5.60
N GLY A 128 -2.50 -8.93 6.73
CA GLY A 128 -2.20 -9.75 7.89
C GLY A 128 -3.28 -10.82 8.10
N CYS A 129 -2.91 -11.90 8.76
CA CYS A 129 -3.83 -12.93 9.17
C CYS A 129 -3.84 -13.02 10.70
N ILE A 130 -5.01 -13.28 11.26
CA ILE A 130 -5.16 -13.64 12.66
C ILE A 130 -5.54 -15.12 12.76
N GLY A 131 -4.94 -15.83 13.70
CA GLY A 131 -5.21 -17.26 13.88
C GLY A 131 -5.12 -17.69 15.33
N VAL A 132 -5.72 -18.83 15.65
CA VAL A 132 -5.66 -19.44 16.98
C VAL A 132 -4.45 -20.38 17.04
N SER A 133 -3.59 -20.19 18.06
CA SER A 133 -2.46 -21.08 18.28
C SER A 133 -2.93 -22.52 18.53
N LYS A 134 -2.22 -23.48 17.92
CA LYS A 134 -2.45 -24.93 18.16
C LYS A 134 -2.38 -25.28 19.63
N ASN A 135 -1.53 -24.59 20.39
CA ASN A 135 -1.28 -24.86 21.81
C ASN A 135 -2.17 -24.05 22.76
N SER A 136 -3.10 -23.21 22.23
CA SER A 136 -4.03 -22.46 23.06
C SER A 136 -4.91 -23.40 23.88
N GLN A 137 -5.11 -23.08 25.14
CA GLN A 137 -6.07 -23.76 26.03
C GLN A 137 -7.48 -23.15 25.92
N ASN A 138 -7.60 -21.97 25.32
CA ASN A 138 -8.86 -21.20 25.16
C ASN A 138 -9.20 -21.02 23.67
N LYS A 139 -9.25 -22.14 22.90
CA LYS A 139 -9.41 -22.08 21.43
C LYS A 139 -10.77 -21.56 21.02
N THR A 140 -11.82 -21.92 21.77
CA THR A 140 -13.20 -21.50 21.49
C THR A 140 -13.33 -19.99 21.66
N GLU A 141 -12.89 -19.48 22.80
CA GLU A 141 -12.94 -18.05 23.12
C GLU A 141 -12.08 -17.22 22.16
N ALA A 142 -10.90 -17.74 21.80
CA ALA A 142 -10.03 -17.11 20.82
C ALA A 142 -10.69 -17.06 19.43
N PHE A 143 -11.38 -18.13 19.03
CA PHE A 143 -12.10 -18.16 17.77
C PHE A 143 -13.34 -17.23 17.78
N ASP A 144 -14.04 -17.15 18.90
CA ASP A 144 -15.16 -16.22 19.06
C ASP A 144 -14.70 -14.76 19.01
N PHE A 145 -13.53 -14.45 19.61
CA PHE A 145 -12.89 -13.15 19.45
C PHE A 145 -12.57 -12.83 17.97
N ILE A 146 -12.04 -13.80 17.22
CA ILE A 146 -11.75 -13.60 15.79
C ILE A 146 -13.05 -13.32 15.02
N LYS A 147 -14.11 -14.05 15.27
CA LYS A 147 -15.42 -13.79 14.64
C LYS A 147 -15.94 -12.40 14.97
N TRP A 148 -15.82 -11.98 16.22
CA TRP A 148 -16.25 -10.66 16.67
C TRP A 148 -15.43 -9.54 15.99
N ILE A 149 -14.09 -9.61 16.04
CA ILE A 149 -13.23 -8.55 15.47
C ILE A 149 -13.33 -8.47 13.94
N CYS A 150 -13.68 -9.57 13.27
CA CYS A 150 -13.91 -9.62 11.83
C CYS A 150 -15.37 -9.39 11.42
N SER A 151 -16.27 -9.09 12.37
CA SER A 151 -17.65 -8.77 12.04
C SER A 151 -17.77 -7.44 11.29
N GLU A 152 -18.81 -7.29 10.49
CA GLU A 152 -19.06 -6.07 9.70
C GLU A 152 -19.13 -4.82 10.59
N GLU A 153 -19.80 -4.89 11.73
CA GLU A 153 -19.95 -3.79 12.68
C GLU A 153 -18.58 -3.32 13.21
N ILE A 154 -17.78 -4.27 13.73
CA ILE A 154 -16.49 -3.95 14.35
C ILE A 154 -15.48 -3.49 13.29
N THR A 155 -15.41 -4.16 12.14
CA THR A 155 -14.48 -3.75 11.09
C THR A 155 -14.85 -2.40 10.50
N THR A 156 -16.13 -2.05 10.41
CA THR A 156 -16.58 -0.71 10.00
C THR A 156 -16.17 0.34 11.02
N ALA A 157 -16.41 0.10 12.31
CA ALA A 157 -15.98 1.00 13.38
C ALA A 157 -14.45 1.20 13.40
N MET A 158 -13.69 0.12 13.25
CA MET A 158 -12.22 0.20 13.16
C MET A 158 -11.75 0.97 11.92
N THR A 159 -12.48 0.84 10.81
CA THR A 159 -12.15 1.58 9.58
C THR A 159 -12.39 3.07 9.75
N LEU A 160 -13.45 3.49 10.43
CA LEU A 160 -13.68 4.89 10.79
C LEU A 160 -12.60 5.46 11.74
N LEU A 161 -11.86 4.58 12.44
CA LEU A 161 -10.68 4.94 13.22
C LEU A 161 -9.36 4.86 12.44
N GLY A 162 -9.42 4.73 11.10
CA GLY A 162 -8.25 4.79 10.21
C GLY A 162 -7.66 3.43 9.80
N SER A 163 -8.31 2.30 10.14
CA SER A 163 -7.87 0.98 9.68
C SER A 163 -8.42 0.62 8.29
N VAL A 164 -8.06 -0.56 7.79
CA VAL A 164 -8.60 -1.14 6.55
C VAL A 164 -9.37 -2.42 6.91
N SER A 165 -10.58 -2.56 6.38
CA SER A 165 -11.47 -3.67 6.69
C SER A 165 -11.16 -4.92 5.85
N PRO A 166 -11.23 -6.12 6.44
CA PRO A 166 -11.31 -7.37 5.69
C PRO A 166 -12.75 -7.66 5.17
N CYS A 167 -13.74 -6.88 5.58
CA CYS A 167 -15.14 -7.05 5.21
C CYS A 167 -15.49 -6.19 3.99
N GLU A 168 -15.93 -6.83 2.90
CA GLU A 168 -16.28 -6.15 1.66
C GLU A 168 -17.39 -5.09 1.84
N LYS A 169 -18.37 -5.36 2.67
CA LYS A 169 -19.49 -4.45 2.91
C LYS A 169 -19.08 -3.11 3.51
N THR A 170 -18.00 -3.07 4.27
CA THR A 170 -17.44 -1.81 4.81
C THR A 170 -17.11 -0.82 3.69
N TYR A 171 -16.66 -1.31 2.53
CA TYR A 171 -16.32 -0.47 1.37
C TYR A 171 -17.53 0.05 0.59
N SER A 172 -18.75 -0.34 0.99
CA SER A 172 -20.02 0.21 0.49
C SER A 172 -20.71 1.12 1.52
N ASN A 173 -20.13 1.27 2.71
CA ASN A 173 -20.65 2.12 3.76
C ASN A 173 -20.40 3.60 3.41
N TYR A 174 -21.47 4.42 3.38
CA TYR A 174 -21.39 5.83 3.00
C TYR A 174 -20.46 6.65 3.92
N GLU A 175 -20.59 6.47 5.23
CA GLU A 175 -19.81 7.20 6.23
C GLU A 175 -18.30 6.89 6.09
N VAL A 176 -17.96 5.63 5.82
CA VAL A 176 -16.56 5.21 5.57
C VAL A 176 -16.01 5.87 4.31
N LEU A 177 -16.79 5.89 3.22
CA LEU A 177 -16.35 6.46 1.94
C LEU A 177 -16.30 7.99 1.96
N ASP A 178 -17.16 8.63 2.74
CA ASP A 178 -17.14 10.08 2.94
C ASP A 178 -15.91 10.49 3.76
N THR A 179 -15.59 9.73 4.83
CA THR A 179 -14.42 9.97 5.68
C THR A 179 -13.10 9.66 4.96
N TYR A 180 -13.07 8.56 4.21
CA TYR A 180 -11.86 8.04 3.57
C TYR A 180 -12.08 7.73 2.07
N PRO A 181 -12.09 8.76 1.20
CA PRO A 181 -12.45 8.62 -0.21
C PRO A 181 -11.59 7.62 -1.01
N TRP A 182 -10.33 7.40 -0.58
CA TRP A 182 -9.44 6.43 -1.24
C TRP A 182 -9.86 4.97 -1.06
N LEU A 183 -10.69 4.66 -0.06
CA LEU A 183 -11.09 3.27 0.20
C LEU A 183 -11.93 2.70 -0.93
N GLY A 184 -12.72 3.51 -1.63
CA GLY A 184 -13.43 3.07 -2.83
C GLY A 184 -12.49 2.64 -3.96
N LEU A 185 -11.37 3.33 -4.14
CA LEU A 185 -10.31 2.94 -5.08
C LEU A 185 -9.56 1.71 -4.57
N SER A 186 -9.22 1.67 -3.28
CA SER A 186 -8.54 0.54 -2.65
C SER A 186 -9.33 -0.76 -2.83
N HIS A 187 -10.66 -0.74 -2.64
CA HIS A 187 -11.54 -1.89 -2.89
C HIS A 187 -11.45 -2.38 -4.34
N LYS A 188 -11.48 -1.47 -5.31
CA LYS A 188 -11.31 -1.83 -6.73
C LYS A 188 -9.94 -2.42 -7.01
N CYS A 189 -8.87 -1.88 -6.42
CA CYS A 189 -7.52 -2.43 -6.54
C CYS A 189 -7.45 -3.86 -5.99
N ILE A 190 -8.05 -4.13 -4.83
CA ILE A 190 -8.12 -5.47 -4.23
C ILE A 190 -8.84 -6.45 -5.17
N ALA A 191 -9.99 -6.05 -5.71
CA ALA A 191 -10.78 -6.88 -6.62
C ALA A 191 -10.04 -7.22 -7.94
N GLN A 192 -9.13 -6.35 -8.39
CA GLN A 192 -8.33 -6.54 -9.60
C GLN A 192 -7.00 -7.25 -9.35
N SER A 193 -6.56 -7.31 -8.09
CA SER A 193 -5.26 -7.89 -7.73
C SER A 193 -5.20 -9.38 -8.03
N LYS A 194 -4.13 -9.81 -8.69
CA LYS A 194 -3.83 -11.22 -8.86
C LYS A 194 -3.08 -11.74 -7.63
N ILE A 195 -3.48 -12.91 -7.16
CA ILE A 195 -2.77 -13.61 -6.09
C ILE A 195 -1.60 -14.37 -6.71
N ASN A 196 -0.39 -13.88 -6.51
CA ASN A 196 0.82 -14.63 -6.81
C ASN A 196 1.06 -15.61 -5.65
N ARG A 197 0.71 -16.88 -5.86
CA ARG A 197 0.98 -17.95 -4.89
C ARG A 197 2.43 -18.38 -5.03
N ILE A 198 3.11 -18.52 -3.92
CA ILE A 198 4.36 -19.30 -3.86
C ILE A 198 3.97 -20.76 -4.12
N PRO A 199 4.62 -21.42 -5.10
CA PRO A 199 4.34 -22.82 -5.42
C PRO A 199 4.58 -23.76 -4.25
#